data_ae4520e190cceafc6b63f4d627b1e5be
#
_entry.id   ae4520e190cceafc6b63f4d627b1e5be
#
_cell.length_a   1.000
_cell.length_b   1.000
_cell.length_c   1.000
_cell.angle_alpha   90.00
_cell.angle_beta   90.00
_cell.angle_gamma   90.00
#
_symmetry.space_group_name_H-M   'P 1'
#
loop_
_entity.id
_entity.type
_entity.pdbx_description
1 polymer ?
#
loop_
_entity_poly.entity_id
_entity_poly.type
_entity_poly.pdbx_seq_one_letter_code
_entity_poly.pdbx_strand_id
1 'polypeptide(L)'
;MGMFDKLKDLKKLKDLDGALAKERMESEINGVKVVVNGKAEVVSITLSDTLSKEDQEKAVKDCVNDACGKAKMIMAKKAAEISGLNF
;
A
#
# COMPACT_ATOMS: atom_id res chain seq x y z
N MET A 1 -29.09 17.01 7.60
CA MET A 1 -28.27 16.18 6.75
C MET A 1 -29.02 14.97 6.28
N GLY A 2 -29.17 14.83 4.99
CA GLY A 2 -29.99 13.80 4.41
C GLY A 2 -29.17 12.58 3.97
N MET A 3 -29.86 11.57 3.48
CA MET A 3 -29.27 10.33 2.97
C MET A 3 -28.31 10.58 1.82
N PHE A 4 -28.41 11.69 1.11
CA PHE A 4 -27.53 12.02 -0.01
C PHE A 4 -26.07 12.22 0.41
N ASP A 5 -25.85 12.77 1.60
CA ASP A 5 -24.49 13.00 2.09
C ASP A 5 -23.77 11.67 2.36
N LYS A 6 -24.48 10.67 2.90
CA LYS A 6 -23.95 9.33 3.12
C LYS A 6 -23.63 8.63 1.79
N LEU A 7 -24.45 8.81 0.77
CA LEU A 7 -24.21 8.23 -0.54
C LEU A 7 -22.97 8.83 -1.21
N LYS A 8 -22.77 10.13 -1.08
CA LYS A 8 -21.58 10.79 -1.59
C LYS A 8 -20.32 10.29 -0.90
N ASP A 9 -20.37 10.12 0.41
CA ASP A 9 -19.23 9.61 1.19
C ASP A 9 -18.90 8.18 0.81
N LEU A 10 -19.90 7.32 0.60
CA LEU A 10 -19.68 5.95 0.15
C LEU A 10 -19.03 5.90 -1.24
N LYS A 11 -19.46 6.78 -2.16
CA LYS A 11 -18.87 6.86 -3.49
C LYS A 11 -17.41 7.29 -3.41
N LYS A 12 -17.09 8.29 -2.59
CA LYS A 12 -15.73 8.75 -2.38
C LYS A 12 -14.85 7.64 -1.82
N LEU A 13 -15.36 6.83 -0.90
CA LEU A 13 -14.65 5.70 -0.35
C LEU A 13 -14.37 4.63 -1.40
N LYS A 14 -15.34 4.35 -2.28
CA LYS A 14 -15.14 3.41 -3.38
C LYS A 14 -14.11 3.91 -4.38
N ASP A 15 -14.15 5.20 -4.70
CA ASP A 15 -13.20 5.82 -5.61
C ASP A 15 -11.79 5.77 -5.02
N LEU A 16 -11.67 6.02 -3.72
CA LEU A 16 -10.41 5.91 -3.00
C LEU A 16 -9.89 4.48 -3.03
N ASP A 17 -10.73 3.50 -2.74
CA ASP A 17 -10.38 2.09 -2.75
C ASP A 17 -9.86 1.67 -4.13
N GLY A 18 -10.56 2.03 -5.19
CA GLY A 18 -10.15 1.74 -6.55
C GLY A 18 -8.83 2.39 -6.94
N ALA A 19 -8.63 3.65 -6.54
CA ALA A 19 -7.39 4.38 -6.80
C ALA A 19 -6.21 3.73 -6.06
N LEU A 20 -6.40 3.35 -4.80
CA LEU A 20 -5.36 2.70 -4.00
C LEU A 20 -5.00 1.32 -4.55
N ALA A 21 -5.98 0.57 -5.02
CA ALA A 21 -5.75 -0.76 -5.58
C ALA A 21 -4.85 -0.72 -6.82
N LYS A 22 -4.81 0.39 -7.53
CA LYS A 22 -3.98 0.57 -8.73
C LYS A 22 -2.56 1.03 -8.43
N GLU A 23 -2.31 1.54 -7.23
CA GLU A 23 -0.98 1.99 -6.86
C GLU A 23 -0.04 0.80 -6.68
N ARG A 24 1.25 1.05 -6.89
CA ARG A 24 2.29 0.04 -6.69
C ARG A 24 3.46 0.66 -5.96
N MET A 25 3.82 0.05 -4.85
CA MET A 25 5.02 0.40 -4.08
C MET A 25 5.92 -0.81 -4.00
N GLU A 26 7.20 -0.59 -4.17
CA GLU A 26 8.21 -1.65 -4.17
C GLU A 26 9.21 -1.44 -3.05
N SER A 27 9.73 -2.55 -2.54
CA SER A 27 10.91 -2.56 -1.70
C SER A 27 11.80 -3.72 -2.11
N GLU A 28 13.10 -3.50 -2.14
CA GLU A 28 14.07 -4.52 -2.49
C GLU A 28 15.21 -4.48 -1.49
N ILE A 29 15.53 -5.64 -0.89
CA ILE A 29 16.61 -5.79 0.07
C ILE A 29 17.33 -7.11 -0.26
N ASN A 30 18.62 -7.03 -0.53
CA ASN A 30 19.48 -8.21 -0.77
C ASN A 30 18.93 -9.18 -1.83
N GLY A 31 18.26 -8.65 -2.86
CA GLY A 31 17.70 -9.45 -3.93
C GLY A 31 16.26 -9.93 -3.69
N VAL A 32 15.71 -9.72 -2.49
CA VAL A 32 14.29 -9.96 -2.21
C VAL A 32 13.52 -8.72 -2.60
N LYS A 33 12.45 -8.89 -3.38
CA LYS A 33 11.62 -7.79 -3.84
C LYS A 33 10.17 -8.04 -3.44
N VAL A 34 9.55 -7.03 -2.84
CA VAL A 34 8.13 -7.07 -2.47
C VAL A 34 7.41 -5.90 -3.13
N VAL A 35 6.29 -6.19 -3.76
CA VAL A 35 5.41 -5.18 -4.35
C VAL A 35 4.07 -5.21 -3.61
N VAL A 36 3.61 -4.04 -3.18
CA VAL A 36 2.29 -3.89 -2.56
C VAL A 36 1.49 -2.84 -3.31
N ASN A 37 0.16 -2.86 -3.12
CA ASN A 37 -0.69 -1.79 -3.65
C ASN A 37 -0.91 -0.71 -2.57
N GLY A 38 -1.66 0.34 -2.92
CA GLY A 38 -1.94 1.44 -1.99
C GLY A 38 -2.81 1.06 -0.80
N LYS A 39 -3.41 -0.11 -0.82
CA LYS A 39 -4.18 -0.68 0.30
C LYS A 39 -3.31 -1.50 1.23
N ALA A 40 -2.00 -1.48 1.02
CA ALA A 40 -1.02 -2.28 1.77
C ALA A 40 -1.24 -3.79 1.64
N GLU A 41 -1.75 -4.21 0.49
CA GLU A 41 -1.88 -5.63 0.16
C GLU A 41 -0.67 -6.07 -0.66
N VAL A 42 -0.09 -7.22 -0.32
CA VAL A 42 1.05 -7.76 -1.06
C VAL A 42 0.58 -8.28 -2.42
N VAL A 43 1.15 -7.71 -3.48
CA VAL A 43 0.84 -8.11 -4.86
C VAL A 43 1.77 -9.21 -5.33
N SER A 44 3.06 -9.08 -5.02
CA SER A 44 4.05 -10.10 -5.39
C SER A 44 5.25 -10.09 -4.46
N ILE A 45 5.91 -11.23 -4.38
CA ILE A 45 7.17 -11.39 -3.66
C ILE A 45 8.12 -12.16 -4.57
N THR A 46 9.33 -11.64 -4.75
CA THR A 46 10.42 -12.32 -5.45
C THR A 46 11.49 -12.63 -4.42
N LEU A 47 11.87 -13.89 -4.32
CA LEU A 47 12.87 -14.35 -3.37
C LEU A 47 14.27 -14.33 -3.99
N SER A 48 15.29 -14.30 -3.15
CA SER A 48 16.67 -14.38 -3.58
C SER A 48 17.15 -15.84 -3.51
N ASP A 49 17.91 -16.28 -4.52
CA ASP A 49 18.47 -17.62 -4.57
C ASP A 49 19.77 -17.73 -3.77
N THR A 50 20.34 -16.61 -3.37
CA THR A 50 21.68 -16.57 -2.77
C THR A 50 21.71 -16.38 -1.27
N LEU A 51 20.56 -16.03 -0.66
CA LEU A 51 20.49 -15.81 0.78
C LEU A 51 20.24 -17.10 1.54
N SER A 52 20.78 -17.19 2.76
CA SER A 52 20.41 -18.24 3.69
C SER A 52 18.92 -18.09 4.01
N LYS A 53 18.33 -19.16 4.51
CA LYS A 53 16.91 -19.14 4.90
C LYS A 53 16.62 -18.02 5.90
N GLU A 54 17.48 -17.89 6.92
CA GLU A 54 17.30 -16.86 7.96
C GLU A 54 17.42 -15.44 7.40
N ASP A 55 18.41 -15.21 6.55
CA ASP A 55 18.61 -13.90 5.93
C ASP A 55 17.46 -13.57 4.98
N GLN A 56 16.93 -14.56 4.27
CA GLN A 56 15.80 -14.38 3.39
C GLN A 56 14.53 -14.03 4.16
N GLU A 57 14.29 -14.73 5.27
CA GLU A 57 13.13 -14.43 6.13
C GLU A 57 13.19 -12.98 6.65
N LYS A 58 14.37 -12.54 7.09
CA LYS A 58 14.58 -11.18 7.55
C LYS A 58 14.37 -10.17 6.42
N ALA A 59 14.92 -10.44 5.23
CA ALA A 59 14.77 -9.55 4.08
C ALA A 59 13.31 -9.43 3.66
N VAL A 60 12.56 -10.52 3.64
CA VAL A 60 11.12 -10.50 3.32
C VAL A 60 10.37 -9.65 4.35
N LYS A 61 10.61 -9.87 5.64
CA LYS A 61 9.98 -9.09 6.69
C LYS A 61 10.25 -7.60 6.53
N ASP A 62 11.52 -7.23 6.32
CA ASP A 62 11.90 -5.83 6.19
C ASP A 62 11.34 -5.20 4.92
N CYS A 63 11.32 -5.93 3.80
CA CYS A 63 10.72 -5.47 2.55
C CYS A 63 9.23 -5.25 2.69
N VAL A 64 8.51 -6.18 3.30
CA VAL A 64 7.06 -6.06 3.51
C VAL A 64 6.75 -4.83 4.36
N ASN A 65 7.48 -4.67 5.46
CA ASN A 65 7.28 -3.52 6.35
C ASN A 65 7.58 -2.19 5.66
N ASP A 66 8.65 -2.14 4.87
CA ASP A 66 9.01 -0.94 4.13
C ASP A 66 7.96 -0.60 3.07
N ALA A 67 7.56 -1.59 2.27
CA ALA A 67 6.56 -1.39 1.21
C ALA A 67 5.21 -0.99 1.79
N CYS A 68 4.79 -1.64 2.87
CA CYS A 68 3.53 -1.30 3.55
C CYS A 68 3.59 0.09 4.19
N GLY A 69 4.75 0.50 4.68
CA GLY A 69 4.96 1.87 5.17
C GLY A 69 4.75 2.91 4.07
N LYS A 70 5.27 2.65 2.88
CA LYS A 70 5.06 3.50 1.71
C LYS A 70 3.58 3.54 1.32
N ALA A 71 2.91 2.39 1.36
CA ALA A 71 1.48 2.30 1.05
C ALA A 71 0.64 3.12 2.03
N LYS A 72 0.97 3.08 3.31
CA LYS A 72 0.28 3.87 4.34
C LYS A 72 0.41 5.38 4.08
N MET A 73 1.57 5.83 3.64
CA MET A 73 1.79 7.23 3.28
C MET A 73 0.94 7.64 2.08
N ILE A 74 0.88 6.80 1.05
CA ILE A 74 0.05 7.05 -0.13
C ILE A 74 -1.43 7.06 0.25
N MET A 75 -1.85 6.13 1.10
CA MET A 75 -3.23 6.05 1.58
C MET A 75 -3.63 7.33 2.31
N ALA A 76 -2.79 7.84 3.20
CA ALA A 76 -3.04 9.08 3.92
C ALA A 76 -3.13 10.27 2.96
N LYS A 77 -2.23 10.34 1.98
CA LYS A 77 -2.21 11.41 0.99
C LYS A 77 -3.47 11.39 0.13
N LYS A 78 -3.87 10.21 -0.37
CA LYS A 78 -5.07 10.06 -1.19
C LYS A 78 -6.33 10.39 -0.40
N ALA A 79 -6.41 9.96 0.85
CA ALA A 79 -7.54 10.26 1.72
C ALA A 79 -7.66 11.77 1.96
N ALA A 80 -6.54 12.46 2.18
CA ALA A 80 -6.52 13.90 2.36
C ALA A 80 -6.98 14.63 1.09
N GLU A 81 -6.54 14.18 -0.09
CA GLU A 81 -6.94 14.76 -1.37
C GLU A 81 -8.45 14.63 -1.60
N ILE A 82 -9.00 13.46 -1.32
CA ILE A 82 -10.42 13.17 -1.55
C ILE A 82 -11.30 13.92 -0.55
N SER A 83 -10.88 14.01 0.70
CA SER A 83 -11.65 14.72 1.73
C SER A 83 -11.54 16.25 1.64
N GLY A 84 -10.61 16.74 0.80
CA GLY A 84 -10.39 18.18 0.66
C GLY A 84 -9.61 18.81 1.81
N LEU A 85 -8.95 17.99 2.62
CA LEU A 85 -8.10 18.50 3.70
C LEU A 85 -6.76 18.94 3.13
N ASN A 86 -6.34 20.14 3.53
CA ASN A 86 -5.03 20.68 3.17
C ASN A 86 -4.10 20.56 4.38
N PHE A 87 -3.03 19.84 4.19
CA PHE A 87 -1.98 19.73 5.20
C PHE A 87 -0.74 20.48 4.77
#